data_ac797aaa74ac38470ce1b18d23f15b60
#
_entry.id   ac797aaa74ac38470ce1b18d23f15b60
#
_cell.length_a   1.000
_cell.length_b   1.000
_cell.length_c   1.000
_cell.angle_alpha   90.00
_cell.angle_beta   90.00
_cell.angle_gamma   90.00
#
_symmetry.space_group_name_H-M   'P 1'
#
loop_
_entity.id
_entity.type
_entity.pdbx_description
1 polymer ?
#
loop_
_entity_poly.entity_id
_entity_poly.type
_entity_poly.pdbx_seq_one_letter_code
_entity_poly.pdbx_strand_id
1 'polypeptide(L)'
;MSRTLPRIDSPADRPETDPRRRSLGGACLAHALHDGYTDLLYVLLPVWQAEFGLSYAGLAGLRSLYYATMGGLQVPADRLVARMPIGGALALATLIAAAGFVVMGLSGGLVGLCAGLVLAGIGSSIQHPRASLLVAEAYGREARGPLGIYNFAGDLGKASFPVAVAVLLAVLAWRPVVGLMAGVGIAVAAALALLLPPRALPPAPARVAGATRGDRRGFALLMTVGALDTATRMGTLLFLPFLLEAKGGTGATTGLALALVFTGGAFGKAACGWLGARFGVVRSVLATELVTAALVTALLPLPLGPTLVLLPLLGIALNGTSSVLYGTVPELAPRGDTARAFALFYTAVIGSGGLAPIAYGALADRLGETPGLLAAAATALATVPAVIALRGPLKAAEARA
;
A
#
# COMPACT_ATOMS: atom_id res chain seq x y z
N MET A 1 -3.66 -70.00 3.34
CA MET A 1 -3.14 -68.81 4.03
C MET A 1 -2.23 -68.05 3.09
N SER A 2 -2.79 -67.08 2.35
CA SER A 2 -2.04 -66.27 1.42
C SER A 2 -1.68 -64.98 2.15
N ARG A 3 -0.39 -64.72 2.41
CA ARG A 3 0.14 -63.48 2.99
C ARG A 3 0.28 -62.45 1.88
N THR A 4 -0.59 -61.45 1.87
CA THR A 4 -0.41 -60.24 1.08
C THR A 4 0.74 -59.42 1.67
N LEU A 5 1.81 -59.23 0.90
CA LEU A 5 2.91 -58.32 1.22
C LEU A 5 2.41 -56.87 1.21
N PRO A 6 2.90 -55.99 2.12
CA PRO A 6 2.55 -54.59 2.12
C PRO A 6 3.07 -53.93 0.83
N ARG A 7 2.19 -53.17 0.15
CA ARG A 7 2.54 -52.33 -0.99
C ARG A 7 3.57 -51.27 -0.53
N ILE A 8 4.74 -51.31 -1.13
CA ILE A 8 5.72 -50.24 -1.00
C ILE A 8 5.15 -49.03 -1.76
N ASP A 9 4.81 -47.94 -1.03
CA ASP A 9 4.33 -46.70 -1.62
C ASP A 9 5.35 -46.20 -2.64
N SER A 10 4.89 -46.06 -3.87
CA SER A 10 5.66 -45.50 -5.00
C SER A 10 6.00 -44.02 -4.71
N PRO A 11 7.17 -43.51 -5.18
CA PRO A 11 7.54 -42.08 -5.05
C PRO A 11 6.58 -41.09 -5.71
N ALA A 12 5.51 -41.59 -6.38
CA ALA A 12 4.48 -40.79 -7.05
C ALA A 12 3.42 -40.18 -6.12
N ASP A 13 3.36 -40.54 -4.84
CA ASP A 13 2.39 -40.02 -3.86
C ASP A 13 2.93 -38.83 -3.02
N ARG A 14 3.77 -37.97 -3.61
CA ARG A 14 3.96 -36.62 -3.03
C ARG A 14 2.67 -35.86 -3.30
N PRO A 15 2.01 -35.26 -2.26
CA PRO A 15 0.81 -34.47 -2.48
C PRO A 15 1.17 -33.33 -3.45
N GLU A 16 0.63 -33.40 -4.67
CA GLU A 16 0.69 -32.29 -5.61
C GLU A 16 0.09 -31.10 -4.88
N THR A 17 0.93 -30.12 -4.54
CA THR A 17 0.44 -28.91 -3.86
C THR A 17 -0.62 -28.27 -4.75
N ASP A 18 -1.83 -28.15 -4.21
CA ASP A 18 -3.00 -27.58 -4.87
C ASP A 18 -2.61 -26.34 -5.70
N PRO A 19 -2.85 -26.31 -7.02
CA PRO A 19 -2.52 -25.17 -7.88
C PRO A 19 -3.08 -23.84 -7.37
N ARG A 20 -4.23 -23.86 -6.68
CA ARG A 20 -4.83 -22.67 -6.05
C ARG A 20 -3.95 -22.13 -4.93
N ARG A 21 -3.40 -23.02 -4.08
CA ARG A 21 -2.49 -22.64 -2.99
C ARG A 21 -1.17 -22.08 -3.52
N ARG A 22 -0.63 -22.64 -4.61
CA ARG A 22 0.57 -22.09 -5.28
C ARG A 22 0.30 -20.69 -5.81
N SER A 23 -0.85 -20.48 -6.47
CA SER A 23 -1.25 -19.15 -6.96
C SER A 23 -1.37 -18.12 -5.84
N LEU A 24 -2.04 -18.49 -4.74
CA LEU A 24 -2.16 -17.62 -3.57
C LEU A 24 -0.80 -17.33 -2.93
N GLY A 25 0.02 -18.36 -2.71
CA GLY A 25 1.36 -18.21 -2.12
C GLY A 25 2.26 -17.30 -2.94
N GLY A 26 2.30 -17.49 -4.27
CA GLY A 26 3.06 -16.62 -5.17
C GLY A 26 2.54 -15.18 -5.19
N ALA A 27 1.22 -14.99 -5.22
CA ALA A 27 0.63 -13.66 -5.14
C ALA A 27 0.96 -12.96 -3.81
N CYS A 28 0.86 -13.67 -2.68
CA CYS A 28 1.22 -13.16 -1.36
C CYS A 28 2.70 -12.78 -1.27
N LEU A 29 3.60 -13.63 -1.80
CA LEU A 29 5.04 -13.37 -1.82
C LEU A 29 5.37 -12.11 -2.62
N ALA A 30 4.79 -11.98 -3.82
CA ALA A 30 4.95 -10.79 -4.65
C ALA A 30 4.41 -9.54 -3.95
N HIS A 31 3.23 -9.62 -3.31
CA HIS A 31 2.61 -8.47 -2.64
C HIS A 31 3.41 -8.03 -1.43
N ALA A 32 3.84 -8.96 -0.58
CA ALA A 32 4.67 -8.65 0.58
C ALA A 32 5.98 -7.94 0.19
N LEU A 33 6.64 -8.40 -0.87
CA LEU A 33 7.87 -7.76 -1.35
C LEU A 33 7.61 -6.34 -1.87
N HIS A 34 6.63 -6.16 -2.77
CA HIS A 34 6.39 -4.86 -3.41
C HIS A 34 5.86 -3.81 -2.44
N ASP A 35 4.98 -4.19 -1.52
CA ASP A 35 4.51 -3.32 -0.45
C ASP A 35 5.63 -3.01 0.55
N GLY A 36 6.48 -4.00 0.86
CA GLY A 36 7.69 -3.79 1.64
C GLY A 36 8.66 -2.81 0.98
N TYR A 37 8.89 -2.94 -0.32
CA TYR A 37 9.70 -2.00 -1.11
C TYR A 37 9.14 -0.58 -1.10
N THR A 38 7.83 -0.45 -1.15
CA THR A 38 7.15 0.85 -1.09
C THR A 38 7.40 1.56 0.24
N ASP A 39 7.33 0.84 1.35
CA ASP A 39 7.28 1.47 2.67
C ASP A 39 8.63 1.46 3.42
N LEU A 40 9.62 0.63 3.01
CA LEU A 40 10.99 0.76 3.50
C LEU A 40 11.63 2.12 3.13
N LEU A 41 11.12 2.77 2.07
CA LEU A 41 11.64 4.08 1.64
C LEU A 41 11.52 5.15 2.73
N TYR A 42 10.52 5.05 3.62
CA TYR A 42 10.39 5.99 4.74
C TYR A 42 11.56 5.95 5.70
N VAL A 43 12.18 4.79 5.92
CA VAL A 43 13.38 4.64 6.77
C VAL A 43 14.61 5.30 6.12
N LEU A 44 14.63 5.38 4.79
CA LEU A 44 15.74 5.96 4.04
C LEU A 44 15.63 7.49 3.90
N LEU A 45 14.47 8.10 4.16
CA LEU A 45 14.28 9.55 3.98
C LEU A 45 15.26 10.40 4.78
N PRO A 46 15.50 10.19 6.09
CA PRO A 46 16.50 10.96 6.83
C PRO A 46 17.92 10.74 6.31
N VAL A 47 18.25 9.52 5.89
CA VAL A 47 19.55 9.18 5.32
C VAL A 47 19.78 9.96 4.01
N TRP A 48 18.79 10.01 3.14
CA TRP A 48 18.86 10.75 1.88
C TRP A 48 18.84 12.27 2.10
N GLN A 49 18.14 12.73 3.14
CA GLN A 49 18.19 14.13 3.54
C GLN A 49 19.62 14.54 3.90
N ALA A 50 20.27 13.76 4.75
CA ALA A 50 21.64 14.04 5.21
C ALA A 50 22.65 13.96 4.06
N GLU A 51 22.53 12.97 3.17
CA GLU A 51 23.51 12.77 2.09
C GLU A 51 23.37 13.77 0.94
N PHE A 52 22.14 14.10 0.55
CA PHE A 52 21.87 14.94 -0.63
C PHE A 52 21.46 16.37 -0.29
N GLY A 53 21.39 16.74 1.01
CA GLY A 53 20.97 18.07 1.45
C GLY A 53 19.52 18.39 1.03
N LEU A 54 18.62 17.41 1.01
CA LEU A 54 17.28 17.59 0.50
C LEU A 54 16.37 18.28 1.52
N SER A 55 15.51 19.14 1.01
CA SER A 55 14.40 19.70 1.77
C SER A 55 13.29 18.68 1.99
N TYR A 56 12.35 18.91 2.89
CA TYR A 56 11.19 18.06 3.10
C TYR A 56 10.33 17.92 1.84
N ALA A 57 10.16 18.99 1.06
CA ALA A 57 9.50 18.93 -0.23
C ALA A 57 10.27 18.06 -1.23
N GLY A 58 11.61 18.13 -1.23
CA GLY A 58 12.49 17.27 -2.04
C GLY A 58 12.33 15.79 -1.71
N LEU A 59 12.31 15.45 -0.41
CA LEU A 59 12.08 14.08 0.07
C LEU A 59 10.69 13.57 -0.30
N ALA A 60 9.65 14.39 -0.13
CA ALA A 60 8.31 14.08 -0.59
C ALA A 60 8.26 13.86 -2.11
N GLY A 61 9.00 14.66 -2.89
CA GLY A 61 9.17 14.50 -4.33
C GLY A 61 9.79 13.16 -4.70
N LEU A 62 10.85 12.72 -4.01
CA LEU A 62 11.46 11.40 -4.22
C LEU A 62 10.44 10.27 -3.97
N ARG A 63 9.71 10.35 -2.86
CA ARG A 63 8.68 9.37 -2.54
C ARG A 63 7.55 9.38 -3.59
N SER A 64 7.20 10.56 -4.07
CA SER A 64 6.18 10.75 -5.10
C SER A 64 6.61 10.19 -6.46
N LEU A 65 7.88 10.23 -6.84
CA LEU A 65 8.37 9.59 -8.07
C LEU A 65 8.03 8.09 -8.09
N TYR A 66 8.35 7.37 -7.02
CA TYR A 66 7.98 5.96 -6.91
C TYR A 66 6.47 5.76 -6.94
N TYR A 67 5.75 6.48 -6.06
CA TYR A 67 4.31 6.29 -5.84
C TYR A 67 3.47 6.67 -7.07
N ALA A 68 3.78 7.80 -7.72
CA ALA A 68 3.10 8.23 -8.93
C ALA A 68 3.42 7.32 -10.12
N THR A 69 4.66 6.83 -10.25
CA THR A 69 5.05 5.87 -11.29
C THR A 69 4.29 4.56 -11.10
N MET A 70 4.29 4.02 -9.88
CA MET A 70 3.55 2.82 -9.53
C MET A 70 2.06 2.96 -9.83
N GLY A 71 1.43 4.04 -9.38
CA GLY A 71 0.00 4.26 -9.55
C GLY A 71 -0.41 4.63 -10.97
N GLY A 72 0.35 5.55 -11.60
CA GLY A 72 0.04 6.08 -12.92
C GLY A 72 0.24 5.08 -14.06
N LEU A 73 1.15 4.12 -13.89
CA LEU A 73 1.45 3.13 -14.92
C LEU A 73 0.69 1.81 -14.78
N GLN A 74 -0.17 1.61 -13.78
CA GLN A 74 -0.87 0.34 -13.58
C GLN A 74 -1.62 -0.14 -14.84
N VAL A 75 -2.41 0.72 -15.45
CA VAL A 75 -3.21 0.35 -16.64
C VAL A 75 -2.35 0.11 -17.89
N PRO A 76 -1.42 1.02 -18.29
CA PRO A 76 -0.59 0.78 -19.46
C PRO A 76 0.38 -0.40 -19.25
N ALA A 77 0.98 -0.54 -18.09
CA ALA A 77 1.89 -1.64 -17.79
C ALA A 77 1.18 -3.00 -17.79
N ASP A 78 -0.03 -3.07 -17.20
CA ASP A 78 -0.85 -4.29 -17.24
C ASP A 78 -1.20 -4.71 -18.66
N ARG A 79 -1.56 -3.75 -19.54
CA ARG A 79 -1.83 -4.03 -20.96
C ARG A 79 -0.61 -4.56 -21.70
N LEU A 80 0.57 -4.03 -21.37
CA LEU A 80 1.83 -4.45 -22.02
C LEU A 80 2.15 -5.92 -21.73
N VAL A 81 1.93 -6.36 -20.50
CA VAL A 81 2.22 -7.74 -20.07
C VAL A 81 1.00 -8.67 -20.18
N ALA A 82 -0.13 -8.21 -20.72
CA ALA A 82 -1.40 -8.95 -20.75
C ALA A 82 -1.30 -10.33 -21.40
N ARG A 83 -0.42 -10.47 -22.40
CA ARG A 83 -0.23 -11.72 -23.15
C ARG A 83 0.84 -12.65 -22.53
N MET A 84 1.56 -12.17 -21.53
CA MET A 84 2.58 -12.97 -20.85
C MET A 84 1.94 -14.01 -19.90
N PRO A 85 2.58 -15.18 -19.71
CA PRO A 85 2.23 -16.07 -18.62
C PRO A 85 2.29 -15.32 -17.29
N ILE A 86 1.33 -15.55 -16.39
CA ILE A 86 1.18 -14.76 -15.16
C ILE A 86 2.42 -14.83 -14.27
N GLY A 87 3.03 -16.01 -14.14
CA GLY A 87 4.27 -16.21 -13.40
C GLY A 87 5.42 -15.40 -13.99
N GLY A 88 5.54 -15.39 -15.33
CA GLY A 88 6.53 -14.59 -16.06
C GLY A 88 6.31 -13.08 -15.89
N ALA A 89 5.06 -12.62 -15.95
CA ALA A 89 4.72 -11.21 -15.73
C ALA A 89 5.05 -10.74 -14.30
N LEU A 90 4.74 -11.54 -13.28
CA LEU A 90 5.06 -11.22 -11.88
C LEU A 90 6.57 -11.31 -11.60
N ALA A 91 7.26 -12.30 -12.16
CA ALA A 91 8.72 -12.40 -12.07
C ALA A 91 9.41 -11.19 -12.74
N LEU A 92 8.97 -10.80 -13.94
CA LEU A 92 9.47 -9.62 -14.65
C LEU A 92 9.22 -8.34 -13.84
N ALA A 93 8.01 -8.15 -13.31
CA ALA A 93 7.65 -7.02 -12.45
C ALA A 93 8.60 -6.90 -11.27
N THR A 94 8.86 -8.01 -10.61
CA THR A 94 9.74 -8.09 -9.44
C THR A 94 11.21 -7.86 -9.81
N LEU A 95 11.67 -8.37 -10.96
CA LEU A 95 13.02 -8.10 -11.48
C LEU A 95 13.21 -6.62 -11.83
N ILE A 96 12.23 -5.98 -12.46
CA ILE A 96 12.27 -4.55 -12.77
C ILE A 96 12.35 -3.73 -11.47
N ALA A 97 11.54 -4.08 -10.46
CA ALA A 97 11.60 -3.41 -9.17
C ALA A 97 12.96 -3.62 -8.48
N ALA A 98 13.48 -4.85 -8.47
CA ALA A 98 14.81 -5.17 -7.94
C ALA A 98 15.93 -4.42 -8.69
N ALA A 99 15.85 -4.32 -10.02
CA ALA A 99 16.79 -3.53 -10.83
C ALA A 99 16.78 -2.05 -10.42
N GLY A 100 15.60 -1.49 -10.08
CA GLY A 100 15.52 -0.15 -9.51
C GLY A 100 16.34 -0.01 -8.22
N PHE A 101 16.27 -0.99 -7.32
CA PHE A 101 17.08 -1.02 -6.10
C PHE A 101 18.57 -1.21 -6.39
N VAL A 102 18.95 -1.99 -7.42
CA VAL A 102 20.34 -2.08 -7.89
C VAL A 102 20.84 -0.70 -8.37
N VAL A 103 20.04 -0.02 -9.20
CA VAL A 103 20.39 1.33 -9.71
C VAL A 103 20.56 2.31 -8.55
N MET A 104 19.66 2.31 -7.57
CA MET A 104 19.79 3.15 -6.36
C MET A 104 21.07 2.86 -5.60
N GLY A 105 21.40 1.58 -5.38
CA GLY A 105 22.58 1.16 -4.62
C GLY A 105 23.92 1.46 -5.30
N LEU A 106 23.94 1.40 -6.63
CA LEU A 106 25.15 1.66 -7.43
C LEU A 106 25.31 3.14 -7.83
N SER A 107 24.26 3.95 -7.68
CA SER A 107 24.31 5.35 -8.11
C SER A 107 25.16 6.21 -7.17
N GLY A 108 26.00 7.08 -7.77
CA GLY A 108 26.80 8.07 -7.04
C GLY A 108 26.06 9.36 -6.71
N GLY A 109 24.76 9.52 -7.09
CA GLY A 109 24.09 10.81 -6.96
C GLY A 109 22.55 10.74 -7.07
N LEU A 110 21.94 11.90 -6.88
CA LEU A 110 20.49 12.07 -6.84
C LEU A 110 19.77 11.60 -8.12
N VAL A 111 20.39 11.83 -9.29
CA VAL A 111 19.78 11.41 -10.58
C VAL A 111 19.62 9.90 -10.64
N GLY A 112 20.62 9.14 -10.22
CA GLY A 112 20.53 7.68 -10.19
C GLY A 112 19.55 7.18 -9.13
N LEU A 113 19.45 7.85 -7.98
CA LEU A 113 18.40 7.57 -6.98
C LEU A 113 17.00 7.76 -7.59
N CYS A 114 16.75 8.89 -8.26
CA CYS A 114 15.48 9.15 -8.94
C CYS A 114 15.17 8.09 -10.01
N ALA A 115 16.16 7.76 -10.86
CA ALA A 115 16.00 6.74 -11.90
C ALA A 115 15.66 5.37 -11.30
N GLY A 116 16.34 4.98 -10.21
CA GLY A 116 16.06 3.74 -9.49
C GLY A 116 14.65 3.71 -8.88
N LEU A 117 14.17 4.81 -8.30
CA LEU A 117 12.82 4.93 -7.76
C LEU A 117 11.76 4.80 -8.87
N VAL A 118 11.95 5.46 -10.01
CA VAL A 118 11.06 5.33 -11.18
C VAL A 118 11.05 3.88 -11.67
N LEU A 119 12.21 3.25 -11.82
CA LEU A 119 12.30 1.87 -12.30
C LEU A 119 11.62 0.89 -11.32
N ALA A 120 11.84 1.07 -10.02
CA ALA A 120 11.16 0.26 -9.00
C ALA A 120 9.63 0.47 -9.02
N GLY A 121 9.17 1.71 -9.24
CA GLY A 121 7.76 2.04 -9.41
C GLY A 121 7.15 1.38 -10.65
N ILE A 122 7.87 1.30 -11.78
CA ILE A 122 7.44 0.59 -12.99
C ILE A 122 7.20 -0.90 -12.67
N GLY A 123 8.13 -1.57 -12.00
CA GLY A 123 7.94 -2.95 -11.58
C GLY A 123 6.70 -3.13 -10.71
N SER A 124 6.53 -2.28 -9.71
CA SER A 124 5.38 -2.34 -8.78
C SER A 124 4.05 -2.03 -9.47
N SER A 125 4.02 -1.25 -10.55
CA SER A 125 2.80 -0.97 -11.30
C SER A 125 2.20 -2.20 -12.00
N ILE A 126 3.02 -3.18 -12.36
CA ILE A 126 2.59 -4.45 -12.97
C ILE A 126 2.08 -5.43 -11.89
N GLN A 127 2.73 -5.45 -10.73
CA GLN A 127 2.51 -6.46 -9.70
C GLN A 127 1.08 -6.43 -9.16
N HIS A 128 0.58 -5.27 -8.71
CA HIS A 128 -0.69 -5.18 -8.00
C HIS A 128 -1.89 -5.69 -8.82
N PRO A 129 -2.13 -5.26 -10.08
CA PRO A 129 -3.24 -5.76 -10.85
C PRO A 129 -3.07 -7.25 -11.20
N ARG A 130 -1.85 -7.70 -11.51
CA ARG A 130 -1.62 -9.09 -11.93
C ARG A 130 -1.73 -10.08 -10.78
N ALA A 131 -1.20 -9.77 -9.60
CA ALA A 131 -1.27 -10.67 -8.45
C ALA A 131 -2.70 -10.79 -7.91
N SER A 132 -3.45 -9.69 -7.82
CA SER A 132 -4.85 -9.74 -7.41
C SER A 132 -5.73 -10.50 -8.42
N LEU A 133 -5.48 -10.33 -9.73
CA LEU A 133 -6.15 -11.08 -10.78
C LEU A 133 -5.85 -12.58 -10.66
N LEU A 134 -4.59 -12.97 -10.42
CA LEU A 134 -4.20 -14.37 -10.21
C LEU A 134 -5.01 -15.03 -9.09
N VAL A 135 -5.17 -14.35 -7.96
CA VAL A 135 -5.98 -14.86 -6.83
C VAL A 135 -7.46 -14.94 -7.21
N ALA A 136 -8.00 -13.91 -7.86
CA ALA A 136 -9.39 -13.87 -8.26
C ALA A 136 -9.74 -14.99 -9.26
N GLU A 137 -8.87 -15.27 -10.22
CA GLU A 137 -9.03 -16.37 -11.20
C GLU A 137 -8.90 -17.75 -10.55
N ALA A 138 -7.92 -17.91 -9.64
CA ALA A 138 -7.70 -19.20 -8.98
C ALA A 138 -8.87 -19.63 -8.09
N TYR A 139 -9.56 -18.68 -7.46
CA TYR A 139 -10.62 -18.96 -6.48
C TYR A 139 -12.04 -18.61 -6.95
N GLY A 140 -12.20 -17.87 -8.05
CA GLY A 140 -13.50 -17.55 -8.62
C GLY A 140 -14.44 -16.86 -7.61
N ARG A 141 -15.62 -17.46 -7.38
CA ARG A 141 -16.61 -16.95 -6.42
C ARG A 141 -16.13 -16.96 -4.97
N GLU A 142 -15.16 -17.81 -4.64
CA GLU A 142 -14.60 -17.94 -3.28
C GLU A 142 -13.39 -17.02 -3.04
N ALA A 143 -13.05 -16.13 -3.99
CA ALA A 143 -11.84 -15.29 -3.95
C ALA A 143 -11.81 -14.29 -2.79
N ARG A 144 -12.93 -13.97 -2.13
CA ARG A 144 -12.99 -12.93 -1.07
C ARG A 144 -12.05 -13.23 0.10
N GLY A 145 -12.04 -14.45 0.61
CA GLY A 145 -11.14 -14.86 1.69
C GLY A 145 -9.65 -14.84 1.27
N PRO A 146 -9.29 -15.54 0.17
CA PRO A 146 -7.93 -15.51 -0.39
C PRO A 146 -7.41 -14.11 -0.72
N LEU A 147 -8.22 -13.20 -1.25
CA LEU A 147 -7.85 -11.80 -1.44
C LEU A 147 -7.60 -11.07 -0.10
N GLY A 148 -8.30 -11.45 0.96
CA GLY A 148 -8.00 -10.97 2.31
C GLY A 148 -6.62 -11.40 2.79
N ILE A 149 -6.25 -12.68 2.58
CA ILE A 149 -4.90 -13.21 2.89
C ILE A 149 -3.83 -12.51 2.05
N TYR A 150 -4.09 -12.31 0.76
CA TYR A 150 -3.22 -11.57 -0.16
C TYR A 150 -2.96 -10.13 0.35
N ASN A 151 -4.00 -9.41 0.76
CA ASN A 151 -3.86 -8.06 1.31
C ASN A 151 -3.10 -8.06 2.64
N PHE A 152 -3.35 -9.03 3.51
CA PHE A 152 -2.62 -9.18 4.77
C PHE A 152 -1.13 -9.45 4.54
N ALA A 153 -0.77 -10.23 3.52
CA ALA A 153 0.64 -10.44 3.14
C ALA A 153 1.33 -9.12 2.76
N GLY A 154 0.65 -8.22 2.04
CA GLY A 154 1.15 -6.87 1.77
C GLY A 154 1.40 -6.08 3.06
N ASP A 155 0.44 -6.09 3.99
CA ASP A 155 0.60 -5.40 5.29
C ASP A 155 1.77 -5.98 6.11
N LEU A 156 2.01 -7.29 6.03
CA LEU A 156 3.18 -7.93 6.65
C LEU A 156 4.49 -7.43 6.01
N GLY A 157 4.52 -7.26 4.69
CA GLY A 157 5.63 -6.65 3.97
C GLY A 157 5.93 -5.23 4.45
N LYS A 158 4.88 -4.38 4.54
CA LYS A 158 4.97 -3.00 5.07
C LYS A 158 5.53 -2.94 6.48
N ALA A 159 5.18 -3.91 7.32
CA ALA A 159 5.66 -3.96 8.70
C ALA A 159 7.11 -4.48 8.79
N SER A 160 7.47 -5.51 8.03
CA SER A 160 8.74 -6.22 8.17
C SER A 160 9.93 -5.57 7.45
N PHE A 161 9.73 -5.07 6.23
CA PHE A 161 10.84 -4.51 5.44
C PHE A 161 11.44 -3.24 6.05
N PRO A 162 10.66 -2.26 6.57
CA PRO A 162 11.21 -1.12 7.29
C PRO A 162 12.06 -1.53 8.48
N VAL A 163 11.63 -2.54 9.26
CA VAL A 163 12.42 -3.08 10.38
C VAL A 163 13.72 -3.68 9.88
N ALA A 164 13.67 -4.54 8.87
CA ALA A 164 14.86 -5.17 8.31
C ALA A 164 15.88 -4.13 7.81
N VAL A 165 15.40 -3.13 7.07
CA VAL A 165 16.25 -2.03 6.58
C VAL A 165 16.84 -1.22 7.75
N ALA A 166 16.02 -0.88 8.75
CA ALA A 166 16.48 -0.12 9.92
C ALA A 166 17.57 -0.85 10.71
N VAL A 167 17.42 -2.17 10.90
CA VAL A 167 18.44 -3.02 11.56
C VAL A 167 19.71 -3.08 10.73
N LEU A 168 19.60 -3.25 9.42
CA LEU A 168 20.77 -3.28 8.54
C LEU A 168 21.51 -1.94 8.48
N LEU A 169 20.78 -0.81 8.52
CA LEU A 169 21.38 0.52 8.56
C LEU A 169 22.17 0.82 9.85
N ALA A 170 21.92 0.06 10.92
CA ALA A 170 22.72 0.18 12.14
C ALA A 170 24.18 -0.30 11.96
N VAL A 171 24.45 -1.16 10.97
CA VAL A 171 25.75 -1.79 10.73
C VAL A 171 26.29 -1.60 9.31
N LEU A 172 25.47 -1.17 8.38
CA LEU A 172 25.81 -0.98 6.97
C LEU A 172 25.41 0.41 6.48
N ALA A 173 26.13 0.94 5.49
CA ALA A 173 25.67 2.10 4.74
C ALA A 173 24.42 1.77 3.91
N TRP A 174 23.63 2.77 3.56
CA TRP A 174 22.33 2.56 2.89
C TRP A 174 22.46 1.91 1.50
N ARG A 175 23.54 2.17 0.74
CA ARG A 175 23.73 1.56 -0.59
C ARG A 175 23.86 0.04 -0.55
N PRO A 176 24.71 -0.57 0.28
CA PRO A 176 24.70 -2.02 0.53
C PRO A 176 23.34 -2.54 0.99
N VAL A 177 22.62 -1.80 1.85
CA VAL A 177 21.29 -2.22 2.33
C VAL A 177 20.28 -2.32 1.18
N VAL A 178 20.18 -1.31 0.31
CA VAL A 178 19.30 -1.39 -0.85
C VAL A 178 19.77 -2.45 -1.86
N GLY A 179 21.08 -2.71 -1.96
CA GLY A 179 21.62 -3.83 -2.71
C GLY A 179 21.18 -5.19 -2.18
N LEU A 180 21.16 -5.38 -0.85
CA LEU A 180 20.59 -6.59 -0.22
C LEU A 180 19.10 -6.72 -0.51
N MET A 181 18.35 -5.62 -0.46
CA MET A 181 16.92 -5.64 -0.83
C MET A 181 16.73 -6.01 -2.31
N ALA A 182 17.60 -5.54 -3.19
CA ALA A 182 17.61 -5.98 -4.59
C ALA A 182 17.85 -7.51 -4.71
N GLY A 183 18.79 -8.05 -3.94
CA GLY A 183 19.05 -9.50 -3.86
C GLY A 183 17.81 -10.28 -3.41
N VAL A 184 17.09 -9.81 -2.40
CA VAL A 184 15.81 -10.39 -1.97
C VAL A 184 14.80 -10.36 -3.12
N GLY A 185 14.68 -9.25 -3.85
CA GLY A 185 13.79 -9.14 -5.01
C GLY A 185 14.15 -10.12 -6.13
N ILE A 186 15.42 -10.30 -6.44
CA ILE A 186 15.89 -11.27 -7.44
C ILE A 186 15.52 -12.70 -7.00
N ALA A 187 15.75 -13.05 -5.73
CA ALA A 187 15.36 -14.35 -5.18
C ALA A 187 13.86 -14.60 -5.24
N VAL A 188 13.04 -13.58 -4.91
CA VAL A 188 11.58 -13.66 -5.02
C VAL A 188 11.16 -13.79 -6.49
N ALA A 189 11.75 -13.06 -7.41
CA ALA A 189 11.46 -13.18 -8.84
C ALA A 189 11.73 -14.60 -9.37
N ALA A 190 12.85 -15.19 -8.97
CA ALA A 190 13.19 -16.57 -9.29
C ALA A 190 12.15 -17.57 -8.70
N ALA A 191 11.77 -17.35 -7.42
CA ALA A 191 10.75 -18.17 -6.78
C ALA A 191 9.40 -18.06 -7.51
N LEU A 192 8.97 -16.87 -7.93
CA LEU A 192 7.73 -16.66 -8.68
C LEU A 192 7.76 -17.37 -10.04
N ALA A 193 8.89 -17.31 -10.76
CA ALA A 193 9.07 -17.98 -12.03
C ALA A 193 8.98 -19.51 -11.90
N LEU A 194 9.44 -20.08 -10.77
CA LEU A 194 9.43 -21.51 -10.49
C LEU A 194 8.10 -22.03 -9.91
N LEU A 195 7.45 -21.21 -9.07
CA LEU A 195 6.24 -21.62 -8.34
C LEU A 195 4.97 -21.45 -9.15
N LEU A 196 4.89 -20.42 -10.01
CA LEU A 196 3.67 -20.08 -10.71
C LEU A 196 3.57 -20.81 -12.06
N PRO A 197 2.37 -21.29 -12.43
CA PRO A 197 2.20 -22.01 -13.68
C PRO A 197 2.43 -21.10 -14.90
N PRO A 198 2.97 -21.65 -16.00
CA PRO A 198 3.23 -20.89 -17.23
C PRO A 198 1.93 -20.68 -18.05
N ARG A 199 0.83 -20.28 -17.39
CA ARG A 199 -0.45 -20.01 -18.05
C ARG A 199 -0.67 -18.52 -18.19
N ALA A 200 -1.07 -18.08 -19.38
CA ALA A 200 -1.62 -16.75 -19.57
C ALA A 200 -3.04 -16.72 -18.96
N LEU A 201 -3.35 -15.68 -18.20
CA LEU A 201 -4.72 -15.46 -17.75
C LEU A 201 -5.54 -14.88 -18.90
N PRO A 202 -6.82 -15.31 -19.06
CA PRO A 202 -7.72 -14.64 -19.99
C PRO A 202 -7.84 -13.16 -19.62
N PRO A 203 -8.10 -12.28 -20.60
CA PRO A 203 -8.43 -10.88 -20.31
C PRO A 203 -9.61 -10.84 -19.35
N ALA A 204 -9.53 -9.97 -18.34
CA ALA A 204 -10.64 -9.80 -17.42
C ALA A 204 -11.93 -9.51 -18.22
N PRO A 205 -13.04 -10.23 -17.99
CA PRO A 205 -14.26 -10.01 -18.72
C PRO A 205 -14.69 -8.56 -18.52
N ALA A 206 -15.05 -7.88 -19.62
CA ALA A 206 -15.63 -6.55 -19.56
C ALA A 206 -16.87 -6.63 -18.66
N ARG A 207 -16.79 -6.05 -17.47
CA ARG A 207 -17.92 -6.05 -16.54
C ARG A 207 -19.05 -5.25 -17.18
N VAL A 208 -20.17 -5.91 -17.37
CA VAL A 208 -21.41 -5.26 -17.85
C VAL A 208 -21.80 -4.21 -16.82
N ALA A 209 -21.86 -2.95 -17.27
CA ALA A 209 -22.34 -1.86 -16.44
C ALA A 209 -23.77 -2.14 -16.03
N GLY A 210 -24.01 -2.30 -14.74
CA GLY A 210 -25.38 -2.40 -14.20
C GLY A 210 -26.13 -1.09 -14.40
N ALA A 211 -27.42 -1.15 -14.72
CA ALA A 211 -28.26 -0.01 -15.06
C ALA A 211 -28.65 0.90 -13.88
N THR A 212 -27.91 0.91 -12.77
CA THR A 212 -28.20 1.76 -11.61
C THR A 212 -27.77 3.20 -11.85
N ARG A 213 -28.68 4.15 -11.63
CA ARG A 213 -28.38 5.59 -11.64
C ARG A 213 -27.53 5.95 -10.42
N GLY A 214 -26.20 5.91 -10.54
CA GLY A 214 -25.31 6.41 -9.53
C GLY A 214 -25.41 7.93 -9.33
N ASP A 215 -24.96 8.40 -8.17
CA ASP A 215 -24.97 9.80 -7.81
C ASP A 215 -23.59 10.44 -8.08
N ARG A 216 -23.50 11.32 -9.11
CA ARG A 216 -22.26 12.03 -9.44
C ARG A 216 -21.75 12.91 -8.29
N ARG A 217 -22.68 13.56 -7.55
CA ARG A 217 -22.29 14.40 -6.41
C ARG A 217 -21.77 13.56 -5.25
N GLY A 218 -22.49 12.49 -4.93
CA GLY A 218 -22.04 11.54 -3.90
C GLY A 218 -20.69 10.91 -4.23
N PHE A 219 -20.48 10.54 -5.50
CA PHE A 219 -19.21 9.99 -5.94
C PHE A 219 -18.07 11.03 -5.88
N ALA A 220 -18.30 12.28 -6.28
CA ALA A 220 -17.30 13.37 -6.14
C ALA A 220 -16.93 13.61 -4.67
N LEU A 221 -17.91 13.62 -3.75
CA LEU A 221 -17.64 13.72 -2.31
C LEU A 221 -16.82 12.52 -1.80
N LEU A 222 -17.15 11.29 -2.23
CA LEU A 222 -16.40 10.09 -1.88
C LEU A 222 -14.94 10.18 -2.35
N MET A 223 -14.71 10.63 -3.58
CA MET A 223 -13.36 10.87 -4.10
C MET A 223 -12.60 11.91 -3.28
N THR A 224 -13.27 13.01 -2.91
CA THR A 224 -12.66 14.06 -2.06
C THR A 224 -12.27 13.50 -0.69
N VAL A 225 -13.15 12.75 -0.04
CA VAL A 225 -12.85 12.10 1.25
C VAL A 225 -11.66 11.15 1.12
N GLY A 226 -11.65 10.28 0.09
CA GLY A 226 -10.55 9.35 -0.14
C GLY A 226 -9.21 10.04 -0.46
N ALA A 227 -9.26 11.16 -1.18
CA ALA A 227 -8.07 11.97 -1.48
C ALA A 227 -7.51 12.61 -0.21
N LEU A 228 -8.36 13.19 0.64
CA LEU A 228 -7.95 13.83 1.90
C LEU A 228 -7.43 12.79 2.91
N ASP A 229 -8.10 11.63 3.07
CA ASP A 229 -7.63 10.50 3.88
C ASP A 229 -6.22 10.08 3.48
N THR A 230 -6.00 9.89 2.19
CA THR A 230 -4.68 9.49 1.69
C THR A 230 -3.64 10.59 1.84
N ALA A 231 -4.00 11.86 1.63
CA ALA A 231 -3.12 12.98 1.89
C ALA A 231 -2.65 13.01 3.36
N THR A 232 -3.58 12.85 4.31
CA THR A 232 -3.28 12.79 5.74
C THR A 232 -2.32 11.66 6.06
N ARG A 233 -2.60 10.46 5.55
CA ARG A 233 -1.78 9.27 5.78
C ARG A 233 -0.36 9.44 5.24
N MET A 234 -0.22 9.84 3.98
CA MET A 234 1.10 9.99 3.35
C MET A 234 1.90 11.15 3.95
N GLY A 235 1.24 12.23 4.35
CA GLY A 235 1.87 13.33 5.08
C GLY A 235 2.36 12.92 6.47
N THR A 236 1.54 12.19 7.22
CA THR A 236 1.93 11.67 8.54
C THR A 236 3.13 10.74 8.45
N LEU A 237 3.13 9.80 7.49
CA LEU A 237 4.24 8.88 7.28
C LEU A 237 5.51 9.57 6.80
N LEU A 238 5.41 10.66 6.02
CA LEU A 238 6.56 11.47 5.60
C LEU A 238 7.31 12.04 6.80
N PHE A 239 6.58 12.60 7.78
CA PHE A 239 7.20 13.30 8.92
C PHE A 239 7.50 12.36 10.10
N LEU A 240 6.94 11.14 10.13
CA LEU A 240 7.12 10.23 11.27
C LEU A 240 8.61 9.95 11.59
N PRO A 241 9.51 9.65 10.62
CA PRO A 241 10.92 9.45 10.90
C PRO A 241 11.56 10.66 11.60
N PHE A 242 11.30 11.86 11.10
CA PHE A 242 11.87 13.10 11.62
C PHE A 242 11.33 13.45 13.02
N LEU A 243 10.04 13.25 13.24
CA LEU A 243 9.43 13.40 14.57
C LEU A 243 10.10 12.48 15.60
N LEU A 244 10.42 11.25 15.21
CA LEU A 244 11.09 10.30 16.11
C LEU A 244 12.53 10.69 16.37
N GLU A 245 13.27 11.15 15.35
CA GLU A 245 14.63 11.66 15.51
C GLU A 245 14.67 12.89 16.43
N ALA A 246 13.75 13.84 16.28
CA ALA A 246 13.61 14.99 17.16
C ALA A 246 13.35 14.61 18.62
N LYS A 247 12.79 13.40 18.87
CA LYS A 247 12.57 12.84 20.21
C LYS A 247 13.73 11.96 20.71
N GLY A 248 14.86 11.95 20.00
CA GLY A 248 16.04 11.15 20.33
C GLY A 248 15.96 9.67 19.85
N GLY A 249 15.02 9.37 18.94
CA GLY A 249 14.94 8.09 18.28
C GLY A 249 16.08 7.87 17.27
N THR A 250 16.33 6.61 16.94
CA THR A 250 17.30 6.19 15.95
C THR A 250 16.62 5.62 14.71
N GLY A 251 17.36 5.28 13.66
CA GLY A 251 16.83 4.56 12.51
C GLY A 251 16.13 3.24 12.90
N ALA A 252 16.65 2.52 13.89
CA ALA A 252 15.99 1.33 14.44
C ALA A 252 14.62 1.65 15.07
N THR A 253 14.52 2.78 15.76
CA THR A 253 13.25 3.29 16.30
C THR A 253 12.26 3.61 15.19
N THR A 254 12.72 4.20 14.10
CA THR A 254 11.88 4.48 12.92
C THR A 254 11.35 3.20 12.29
N GLY A 255 12.17 2.18 12.12
CA GLY A 255 11.73 0.87 11.63
C GLY A 255 10.66 0.23 12.52
N LEU A 256 10.89 0.24 13.84
CA LEU A 256 9.90 -0.24 14.82
C LEU A 256 8.60 0.56 14.75
N ALA A 257 8.68 1.88 14.66
CA ALA A 257 7.51 2.76 14.58
C ALA A 257 6.66 2.48 13.34
N LEU A 258 7.27 2.31 12.19
CA LEU A 258 6.57 1.93 10.96
C LEU A 258 5.92 0.55 11.09
N ALA A 259 6.62 -0.43 11.68
CA ALA A 259 6.04 -1.75 11.96
C ALA A 259 4.81 -1.65 12.87
N LEU A 260 4.86 -0.83 13.92
CA LEU A 260 3.72 -0.60 14.84
C LEU A 260 2.54 0.05 14.11
N VAL A 261 2.79 1.07 13.30
CA VAL A 261 1.74 1.72 12.47
C VAL A 261 1.11 0.75 11.48
N PHE A 262 1.92 -0.02 10.74
CA PHE A 262 1.38 -0.92 9.71
C PHE A 262 0.72 -2.17 10.31
N THR A 263 1.24 -2.69 11.43
CA THR A 263 0.56 -3.76 12.18
C THR A 263 -0.79 -3.26 12.71
N GLY A 264 -0.82 -2.08 13.32
CA GLY A 264 -2.07 -1.43 13.70
C GLY A 264 -3.02 -1.26 12.51
N GLY A 265 -2.48 -0.84 11.36
CA GLY A 265 -3.25 -0.66 10.12
C GLY A 265 -3.88 -1.95 9.58
N ALA A 266 -3.19 -3.09 9.69
CA ALA A 266 -3.73 -4.39 9.32
C ALA A 266 -4.98 -4.74 10.17
N PHE A 267 -4.91 -4.54 11.49
CA PHE A 267 -6.08 -4.67 12.36
C PHE A 267 -7.14 -3.61 12.08
N GLY A 268 -6.73 -2.39 11.74
CA GLY A 268 -7.60 -1.27 11.42
C GLY A 268 -8.53 -1.56 10.24
N LYS A 269 -8.02 -2.22 9.20
CA LYS A 269 -8.84 -2.62 8.04
C LYS A 269 -9.98 -3.55 8.43
N ALA A 270 -9.72 -4.52 9.30
CA ALA A 270 -10.75 -5.43 9.81
C ALA A 270 -11.72 -4.72 10.76
N ALA A 271 -11.21 -3.91 11.69
CA ALA A 271 -12.00 -3.14 12.65
C ALA A 271 -12.92 -2.13 11.94
N CYS A 272 -12.39 -1.38 10.97
CA CYS A 272 -13.19 -0.39 10.23
C CYS A 272 -14.18 -1.04 9.27
N GLY A 273 -13.88 -2.20 8.70
CA GLY A 273 -14.87 -2.99 7.96
C GLY A 273 -16.06 -3.38 8.84
N TRP A 274 -15.81 -3.82 10.07
CA TRP A 274 -16.84 -4.12 11.07
C TRP A 274 -17.58 -2.85 11.53
N LEU A 275 -16.87 -1.74 11.80
CA LEU A 275 -17.47 -0.45 12.16
C LEU A 275 -18.38 0.06 11.04
N GLY A 276 -17.94 -0.02 9.77
CA GLY A 276 -18.74 0.38 8.61
C GLY A 276 -20.03 -0.40 8.49
N ALA A 277 -19.97 -1.73 8.70
CA ALA A 277 -21.15 -2.59 8.70
C ALA A 277 -22.10 -2.33 9.88
N ARG A 278 -21.57 -1.96 11.06
CA ARG A 278 -22.36 -1.78 12.29
C ARG A 278 -22.93 -0.37 12.44
N PHE A 279 -22.17 0.66 12.14
CA PHE A 279 -22.50 2.07 12.39
C PHE A 279 -22.68 2.91 11.13
N GLY A 280 -22.45 2.30 9.98
CA GLY A 280 -22.49 2.94 8.67
C GLY A 280 -21.23 3.73 8.31
N VAL A 281 -21.07 3.99 7.02
CA VAL A 281 -19.87 4.63 6.42
C VAL A 281 -19.55 5.98 7.09
N VAL A 282 -20.55 6.87 7.18
CA VAL A 282 -20.35 8.25 7.67
C VAL A 282 -19.80 8.29 9.10
N ARG A 283 -20.40 7.52 10.02
CA ARG A 283 -19.97 7.52 11.43
C ARG A 283 -18.58 6.91 11.58
N SER A 284 -18.30 5.85 10.83
CA SER A 284 -17.00 5.18 10.86
C SER A 284 -15.88 6.08 10.37
N VAL A 285 -16.07 6.74 9.22
CA VAL A 285 -15.08 7.67 8.67
C VAL A 285 -14.89 8.89 9.57
N LEU A 286 -15.98 9.48 10.10
CA LEU A 286 -15.84 10.59 11.06
C LEU A 286 -15.04 10.19 12.30
N ALA A 287 -15.30 9.02 12.86
CA ALA A 287 -14.59 8.54 14.05
C ALA A 287 -13.10 8.34 13.75
N THR A 288 -12.75 7.68 12.64
CA THR A 288 -11.35 7.43 12.29
C THR A 288 -10.59 8.70 11.96
N GLU A 289 -11.18 9.65 11.21
CA GLU A 289 -10.51 10.91 10.87
C GLU A 289 -10.29 11.81 12.09
N LEU A 290 -11.29 11.91 12.98
CA LEU A 290 -11.16 12.66 14.23
C LEU A 290 -10.11 12.05 15.15
N VAL A 291 -10.09 10.71 15.28
CA VAL A 291 -9.08 9.99 16.07
C VAL A 291 -7.70 10.15 15.44
N THR A 292 -7.58 10.08 14.11
CA THR A 292 -6.32 10.32 13.40
C THR A 292 -5.77 11.71 13.69
N ALA A 293 -6.59 12.76 13.52
CA ALA A 293 -6.18 14.13 13.79
C ALA A 293 -5.76 14.34 15.26
N ALA A 294 -6.54 13.78 16.20
CA ALA A 294 -6.24 13.84 17.63
C ALA A 294 -4.93 13.12 17.98
N LEU A 295 -4.72 11.91 17.45
CA LEU A 295 -3.49 11.15 17.71
C LEU A 295 -2.27 11.81 17.09
N VAL A 296 -2.32 12.24 15.83
CA VAL A 296 -1.20 12.95 15.19
C VAL A 296 -0.81 14.20 16.00
N THR A 297 -1.79 14.97 16.46
CA THR A 297 -1.54 16.14 17.30
C THR A 297 -1.00 15.75 18.68
N ALA A 298 -1.52 14.69 19.29
CA ALA A 298 -1.06 14.20 20.60
C ALA A 298 0.37 13.67 20.56
N LEU A 299 0.85 13.13 19.43
CA LEU A 299 2.24 12.70 19.31
C LEU A 299 3.23 13.84 19.50
N LEU A 300 2.90 15.08 19.16
CA LEU A 300 3.84 16.21 19.18
C LEU A 300 4.47 16.46 20.57
N PRO A 301 3.70 16.64 21.65
CA PRO A 301 4.27 16.93 22.99
C PRO A 301 4.79 15.67 23.70
N LEU A 302 4.46 14.46 23.23
CA LEU A 302 4.81 13.23 23.95
C LEU A 302 6.30 12.88 23.79
N PRO A 303 6.97 12.36 24.82
CA PRO A 303 8.30 11.79 24.68
C PRO A 303 8.26 10.49 23.87
N LEU A 304 9.43 9.96 23.48
CA LEU A 304 9.57 8.83 22.56
C LEU A 304 8.79 7.59 22.99
N GLY A 305 8.89 7.16 24.24
CA GLY A 305 8.22 5.94 24.73
C GLY A 305 6.70 5.97 24.55
N PRO A 306 5.99 6.95 25.15
CA PRO A 306 4.55 7.13 24.91
C PRO A 306 4.16 7.32 23.43
N THR A 307 5.01 8.00 22.64
CA THR A 307 4.81 8.12 21.18
C THR A 307 4.70 6.72 20.55
N LEU A 308 5.67 5.83 20.80
CA LEU A 308 5.67 4.46 20.25
C LEU A 308 4.44 3.65 20.69
N VAL A 309 3.99 3.81 21.92
CA VAL A 309 2.79 3.11 22.45
C VAL A 309 1.51 3.52 21.71
N LEU A 310 1.42 4.78 21.25
CA LEU A 310 0.24 5.26 20.52
C LEU A 310 0.26 4.90 19.02
N LEU A 311 1.41 4.53 18.45
CA LEU A 311 1.51 4.26 17.00
C LEU A 311 0.61 3.12 16.49
N PRO A 312 0.41 1.99 17.19
CA PRO A 312 -0.56 0.98 16.75
C PRO A 312 -1.98 1.54 16.64
N LEU A 313 -2.40 2.36 17.60
CA LEU A 313 -3.73 2.99 17.59
C LEU A 313 -3.84 4.01 16.45
N LEU A 314 -2.79 4.81 16.23
CA LEU A 314 -2.71 5.68 15.06
C LEU A 314 -2.80 4.84 13.76
N GLY A 315 -2.10 3.72 13.70
CA GLY A 315 -2.15 2.81 12.56
C GLY A 315 -3.55 2.29 12.25
N ILE A 316 -4.30 1.91 13.31
CA ILE A 316 -5.71 1.49 13.19
C ILE A 316 -6.56 2.59 12.55
N ALA A 317 -6.49 3.81 13.07
CA ALA A 317 -7.27 4.93 12.57
C ALA A 317 -6.84 5.34 11.14
N LEU A 318 -5.53 5.53 10.94
CA LEU A 318 -4.93 6.05 9.72
C LEU A 318 -5.09 5.14 8.49
N ASN A 319 -5.14 3.81 8.68
CA ASN A 319 -5.25 2.85 7.58
C ASN A 319 -6.63 2.18 7.48
N GLY A 320 -7.45 2.30 8.51
CA GLY A 320 -8.77 1.66 8.56
C GLY A 320 -9.80 2.31 7.63
N THR A 321 -9.79 3.64 7.54
CA THR A 321 -10.74 4.44 6.75
C THR A 321 -10.82 3.97 5.30
N SER A 322 -9.69 3.68 4.68
CA SER A 322 -9.62 3.29 3.27
C SER A 322 -10.47 2.07 2.94
N SER A 323 -10.57 1.07 3.83
CA SER A 323 -11.36 -0.14 3.59
C SER A 323 -12.87 0.16 3.46
N VAL A 324 -13.37 1.11 4.25
CA VAL A 324 -14.77 1.57 4.20
C VAL A 324 -15.03 2.35 2.91
N LEU A 325 -14.11 3.27 2.55
CA LEU A 325 -14.25 4.09 1.36
C LEU A 325 -14.24 3.26 0.07
N TYR A 326 -13.31 2.31 -0.06
CA TYR A 326 -13.25 1.40 -1.21
C TYR A 326 -14.52 0.55 -1.34
N GLY A 327 -15.07 0.08 -0.21
CA GLY A 327 -16.32 -0.66 -0.17
C GLY A 327 -17.52 0.14 -0.67
N THR A 328 -17.47 1.47 -0.52
CA THR A 328 -18.57 2.40 -0.88
C THR A 328 -18.53 2.82 -2.37
N VAL A 329 -17.41 2.61 -3.08
CA VAL A 329 -17.29 3.00 -4.49
C VAL A 329 -18.39 2.43 -5.39
N PRO A 330 -18.77 1.12 -5.30
CA PRO A 330 -19.83 0.58 -6.15
C PRO A 330 -21.21 1.21 -5.91
N GLU A 331 -21.50 1.60 -4.65
CA GLU A 331 -22.80 2.16 -4.24
C GLU A 331 -23.09 3.53 -4.88
N LEU A 332 -22.02 4.31 -5.11
CA LEU A 332 -22.09 5.67 -5.65
C LEU A 332 -21.61 5.77 -7.10
N ALA A 333 -21.22 4.65 -7.73
CA ALA A 333 -20.67 4.64 -9.08
C ALA A 333 -21.58 5.34 -10.10
N PRO A 334 -21.14 6.41 -10.79
CA PRO A 334 -21.96 7.11 -11.77
C PRO A 334 -22.37 6.18 -12.92
N ARG A 335 -23.64 6.16 -13.28
CA ARG A 335 -24.23 5.31 -14.33
C ARG A 335 -24.02 3.81 -14.13
N GLY A 336 -23.72 3.35 -12.91
CA GLY A 336 -23.45 1.93 -12.63
C GLY A 336 -22.11 1.42 -13.20
N ASP A 337 -21.26 2.29 -13.75
CA ASP A 337 -19.94 1.94 -14.27
C ASP A 337 -18.91 1.88 -13.12
N THR A 338 -18.95 0.76 -12.41
CA THR A 338 -18.08 0.49 -11.25
C THR A 338 -16.60 0.47 -11.61
N ALA A 339 -16.25 -0.04 -12.79
CA ALA A 339 -14.86 -0.11 -13.23
C ALA A 339 -14.27 1.30 -13.42
N ARG A 340 -15.01 2.18 -14.09
CA ARG A 340 -14.62 3.58 -14.26
C ARG A 340 -14.60 4.34 -12.94
N ALA A 341 -15.56 4.07 -12.05
CA ALA A 341 -15.61 4.67 -10.73
C ALA A 341 -14.37 4.30 -9.90
N PHE A 342 -13.97 3.02 -9.86
CA PHE A 342 -12.73 2.62 -9.22
C PHE A 342 -11.52 3.29 -9.84
N ALA A 343 -11.40 3.34 -11.17
CA ALA A 343 -10.28 4.00 -11.83
C ALA A 343 -10.16 5.48 -11.44
N LEU A 344 -11.28 6.22 -11.43
CA LEU A 344 -11.29 7.63 -11.01
C LEU A 344 -10.99 7.80 -9.52
N PHE A 345 -11.54 6.93 -8.67
CA PHE A 345 -11.27 6.95 -7.24
C PHE A 345 -9.79 6.69 -6.94
N TYR A 346 -9.20 5.67 -7.56
CA TYR A 346 -7.77 5.38 -7.45
C TYR A 346 -6.90 6.55 -7.93
N THR A 347 -7.26 7.16 -9.05
CA THR A 347 -6.53 8.33 -9.57
C THR A 347 -6.55 9.49 -8.57
N ALA A 348 -7.69 9.79 -7.96
CA ALA A 348 -7.81 10.83 -6.95
C ALA A 348 -6.96 10.52 -5.70
N VAL A 349 -7.04 9.30 -5.20
CA VAL A 349 -6.32 8.81 -4.02
C VAL A 349 -4.80 8.81 -4.26
N ILE A 350 -4.34 8.24 -5.39
CA ILE A 350 -2.91 8.18 -5.71
C ILE A 350 -2.35 9.57 -6.01
N GLY A 351 -3.10 10.38 -6.76
CA GLY A 351 -2.71 11.75 -7.06
C GLY A 351 -2.54 12.60 -5.79
N SER A 352 -3.49 12.50 -4.87
CA SER A 352 -3.42 13.17 -3.58
C SER A 352 -2.26 12.66 -2.72
N GLY A 353 -2.07 11.33 -2.67
CA GLY A 353 -0.97 10.70 -1.92
C GLY A 353 0.43 11.05 -2.43
N GLY A 354 0.55 11.39 -3.72
CA GLY A 354 1.80 11.91 -4.29
C GLY A 354 1.97 13.41 -4.09
N LEU A 355 0.93 14.22 -4.30
CA LEU A 355 1.04 15.68 -4.32
C LEU A 355 0.97 16.33 -2.93
N ALA A 356 0.09 15.85 -2.05
CA ALA A 356 -0.12 16.46 -0.74
C ALA A 356 1.15 16.44 0.14
N PRO A 357 1.94 15.35 0.21
CA PRO A 357 3.20 15.37 0.96
C PRO A 357 4.20 16.42 0.46
N ILE A 358 4.22 16.73 -0.84
CA ILE A 358 5.07 17.80 -1.39
C ILE A 358 4.64 19.16 -0.84
N ALA A 359 3.32 19.40 -0.79
CA ALA A 359 2.80 20.65 -0.21
C ALA A 359 3.08 20.75 1.29
N TYR A 360 2.93 19.67 2.06
CA TYR A 360 3.28 19.64 3.47
C TYR A 360 4.80 19.81 3.70
N GLY A 361 5.61 19.19 2.84
CA GLY A 361 7.05 19.35 2.84
C GLY A 361 7.47 20.80 2.58
N ALA A 362 6.87 21.45 1.57
CA ALA A 362 7.12 22.87 1.27
C ALA A 362 6.70 23.81 2.42
N LEU A 363 5.65 23.46 3.16
CA LEU A 363 5.28 24.17 4.38
C LEU A 363 6.32 23.95 5.48
N ALA A 364 6.78 22.71 5.65
CA ALA A 364 7.79 22.35 6.63
C ALA A 364 9.16 22.98 6.33
N ASP A 365 9.53 23.13 5.07
CA ASP A 365 10.76 23.82 4.65
C ASP A 365 10.78 25.30 5.07
N ARG A 366 9.60 25.92 5.24
CA ARG A 366 9.48 27.33 5.64
C ARG A 366 9.26 27.54 7.15
N LEU A 367 8.50 26.65 7.79
CA LEU A 367 7.98 26.83 9.14
C LEU A 367 8.45 25.76 10.13
N GLY A 368 9.18 24.74 9.64
CA GLY A 368 9.59 23.57 10.42
C GLY A 368 8.66 22.38 10.28
N GLU A 369 9.10 21.22 10.76
CA GLU A 369 8.39 19.94 10.58
C GLU A 369 7.04 19.87 11.31
N THR A 370 6.94 20.49 12.50
CA THR A 370 5.71 20.50 13.29
C THR A 370 4.52 21.11 12.55
N PRO A 371 4.61 22.31 11.92
CA PRO A 371 3.55 22.84 11.05
C PRO A 371 3.23 21.94 9.86
N GLY A 372 4.21 21.27 9.24
CA GLY A 372 3.99 20.31 8.18
C GLY A 372 3.13 19.13 8.64
N LEU A 373 3.44 18.55 9.79
CA LEU A 373 2.68 17.46 10.38
C LEU A 373 1.28 17.91 10.84
N LEU A 374 1.15 19.11 11.41
CA LEU A 374 -0.13 19.71 11.77
C LEU A 374 -1.01 19.96 10.53
N ALA A 375 -0.43 20.32 9.39
CA ALA A 375 -1.17 20.46 8.14
C ALA A 375 -1.77 19.11 7.69
N ALA A 376 -1.03 18.01 7.86
CA ALA A 376 -1.56 16.66 7.61
C ALA A 376 -2.72 16.34 8.57
N ALA A 377 -2.60 16.65 9.87
CA ALA A 377 -3.68 16.48 10.85
C ALA A 377 -4.91 17.37 10.53
N ALA A 378 -4.68 18.61 10.11
CA ALA A 378 -5.75 19.52 9.69
C ALA A 378 -6.48 19.00 8.43
N THR A 379 -5.78 18.29 7.54
CA THR A 379 -6.39 17.65 6.37
C THR A 379 -7.36 16.54 6.78
N ALA A 380 -7.04 15.77 7.83
CA ALA A 380 -8.00 14.82 8.41
C ALA A 380 -9.29 15.52 8.90
N LEU A 381 -9.15 16.68 9.56
CA LEU A 381 -10.31 17.48 9.96
C LEU A 381 -11.07 18.07 8.76
N ALA A 382 -10.37 18.41 7.67
CA ALA A 382 -10.99 18.92 6.45
C ALA A 382 -11.86 17.85 5.72
N THR A 383 -11.71 16.57 6.03
CA THR A 383 -12.63 15.53 5.53
C THR A 383 -14.02 15.63 6.14
N VAL A 384 -14.15 16.14 7.37
CA VAL A 384 -15.39 16.15 8.16
C VAL A 384 -16.59 16.75 7.40
N PRO A 385 -16.51 17.97 6.82
CA PRO A 385 -17.66 18.52 6.09
C PRO A 385 -18.02 17.70 4.85
N ALA A 386 -17.06 17.14 4.13
CA ALA A 386 -17.31 16.28 2.98
C ALA A 386 -18.00 14.97 3.37
N VAL A 387 -17.58 14.34 4.48
CA VAL A 387 -18.17 13.13 5.03
C VAL A 387 -19.62 13.38 5.53
N ILE A 388 -19.86 14.53 6.17
CA ILE A 388 -21.22 14.90 6.58
C ILE A 388 -22.13 15.10 5.35
N ALA A 389 -21.62 15.77 4.32
CA ALA A 389 -22.34 15.97 3.06
C ALA A 389 -22.64 14.65 2.32
N LEU A 390 -21.78 13.63 2.50
CA LEU A 390 -21.95 12.31 1.90
C LEU A 390 -23.18 11.54 2.45
N ARG A 391 -23.69 11.92 3.64
CA ARG A 391 -24.83 11.27 4.30
C ARG A 391 -26.08 11.22 3.42
N GLY A 392 -26.41 12.32 2.71
CA GLY A 392 -27.57 12.39 1.82
C GLY A 392 -27.47 11.42 0.63
N PRO A 393 -26.39 11.48 -0.16
CA PRO A 393 -26.12 10.55 -1.26
C PRO A 393 -26.16 9.07 -0.86
N LEU A 394 -25.58 8.68 0.29
CA LEU A 394 -25.61 7.29 0.77
C LEU A 394 -27.02 6.83 1.11
N LYS A 395 -27.81 7.63 1.86
CA LYS A 395 -29.21 7.29 2.13
C LYS A 395 -30.04 7.13 0.85
N ALA A 396 -29.78 7.98 -0.15
CA ALA A 396 -30.46 7.88 -1.44
C ALA A 396 -30.00 6.64 -2.24
N ALA A 397 -28.78 6.16 -2.06
CA ALA A 397 -28.29 4.91 -2.65
C ALA A 397 -28.93 3.69 -1.97
N GLU A 398 -28.96 3.66 -0.64
CA GLU A 398 -29.64 2.62 0.16
C GLU A 398 -31.13 2.48 -0.20
N ALA A 399 -31.83 3.60 -0.40
CA ALA A 399 -33.25 3.58 -0.79
C ALA A 399 -33.50 3.08 -2.23
N ARG A 400 -32.48 2.96 -3.06
CA ARG A 400 -32.50 2.46 -4.44
C ARG A 400 -32.08 1.00 -4.60
N ALA A 401 -31.39 0.44 -3.59
CA ALA A 401 -30.92 -0.94 -3.55
C ALA A 401 -32.01 -1.88 -3.05
#